data_b45b2a71e9a3c12a4acd8f5babc12d0f
#
_entry.id   b45b2a71e9a3c12a4acd8f5babc12d0f
#
_cell.length_a   1.000
_cell.length_b   1.000
_cell.length_c   1.000
_cell.angle_alpha   90.00
_cell.angle_beta   90.00
_cell.angle_gamma   90.00
#
_symmetry.space_group_name_H-M   'P 1'
#
loop_
_entity.id
_entity.type
_entity.pdbx_description
1 polymer ?
#
loop_
_entity_poly.entity_id
_entity_poly.type
_entity_poly.pdbx_seq_one_letter_code
_entity_poly.pdbx_strand_id
1 'polypeptide(L)'
;PDIPFIGECLINGGIPCIEIAFRNQLAVAGINEFRNLYPEILVGAGTIVNREQANDAVEAGAQFIISPGLDEEIIDLAIEKGVVSIPGVATPTEVQKALGIGIKNVKLFPAAALGGAGYIKAIGAPFWEVRFMPTGGINSNNVMDYLKEQNVFACGGSWLLPQTDIRGRHSDAVI
;
A
#
# COMPACT_ATOMS: atom_id res chain seq x y z
N PRO A 1 18.31 -8.05 5.53
CA PRO A 1 19.41 -7.51 6.33
C PRO A 1 19.11 -6.17 7.01
N ASP A 2 18.11 -5.43 6.52
CA ASP A 2 17.79 -4.08 7.00
C ASP A 2 16.49 -4.02 7.83
N ILE A 3 15.80 -5.14 8.01
CA ILE A 3 14.50 -5.20 8.69
C ILE A 3 14.55 -4.66 10.13
N PRO A 4 15.54 -5.02 10.98
CA PRO A 4 15.62 -4.43 12.32
C PRO A 4 15.73 -2.91 12.31
N PHE A 5 16.58 -2.37 11.44
CA PHE A 5 16.74 -0.92 11.29
C PHE A 5 15.46 -0.24 10.82
N ILE A 6 14.80 -0.79 9.80
CA ILE A 6 13.55 -0.25 9.26
C ILE A 6 12.44 -0.30 10.32
N GLY A 7 12.31 -1.40 11.04
CA GLY A 7 11.32 -1.55 12.10
C GLY A 7 11.47 -0.52 13.21
N GLU A 8 12.71 -0.30 13.68
CA GLU A 8 13.01 0.76 14.65
C GLU A 8 12.66 2.16 14.14
N CYS A 9 12.98 2.47 12.88
CA CYS A 9 12.61 3.75 12.28
C CYS A 9 11.10 3.94 12.23
N LEU A 10 10.33 2.91 11.82
CA LEU A 10 8.86 2.98 11.76
C LEU A 10 8.25 3.21 13.16
N ILE A 11 8.72 2.51 14.18
CA ILE A 11 8.25 2.68 15.56
C ILE A 11 8.56 4.08 16.05
N ASN A 12 9.79 4.54 15.90
CA ASN A 12 10.22 5.87 16.33
C ASN A 12 9.48 7.00 15.62
N GLY A 13 9.16 6.80 14.34
CA GLY A 13 8.37 7.73 13.53
C GLY A 13 6.86 7.64 13.73
N GLY A 14 6.37 6.70 14.54
CA GLY A 14 4.95 6.51 14.79
C GLY A 14 4.18 5.98 13.56
N ILE A 15 4.86 5.29 12.63
CA ILE A 15 4.23 4.70 11.44
C ILE A 15 3.84 3.25 11.74
N PRO A 16 2.51 2.97 11.82
CA PRO A 16 2.04 1.67 12.31
C PRO A 16 1.98 0.57 11.23
N CYS A 17 2.38 0.85 10.00
CA CYS A 17 2.24 -0.11 8.90
C CYS A 17 3.35 0.00 7.86
N ILE A 18 3.63 -1.13 7.19
CA ILE A 18 4.57 -1.22 6.08
C ILE A 18 4.01 -2.10 4.95
N GLU A 19 4.28 -1.69 3.70
CA GLU A 19 4.02 -2.49 2.50
C GLU A 19 5.35 -3.06 1.99
N ILE A 20 5.49 -4.39 1.94
CA ILE A 20 6.63 -5.07 1.33
C ILE A 20 6.28 -5.44 -0.11
N ALA A 21 7.00 -4.85 -1.07
CA ALA A 21 6.71 -5.05 -2.49
C ALA A 21 7.22 -6.42 -3.00
N PHE A 22 6.35 -7.18 -3.66
CA PHE A 22 6.65 -8.46 -4.32
C PHE A 22 7.38 -8.27 -5.65
N ARG A 23 8.58 -7.68 -5.61
CA ARG A 23 9.44 -7.45 -6.79
C ARG A 23 10.58 -8.45 -6.91
N ASN A 24 10.79 -9.28 -5.89
CA ASN A 24 11.82 -10.32 -5.87
C ASN A 24 11.46 -11.41 -4.85
N GLN A 25 12.23 -12.49 -4.86
CA GLN A 25 12.01 -13.67 -4.00
C GLN A 25 12.21 -13.41 -2.49
N LEU A 26 12.76 -12.26 -2.09
CA LEU A 26 12.98 -11.94 -0.68
C LEU A 26 11.72 -11.38 0.01
N ALA A 27 10.66 -11.09 -0.74
CA ALA A 27 9.45 -10.48 -0.18
C ALA A 27 8.79 -11.40 0.88
N VAL A 28 8.65 -12.69 0.59
CA VAL A 28 8.10 -13.70 1.52
C VAL A 28 8.90 -13.75 2.82
N ALA A 29 10.23 -13.87 2.72
CA ALA A 29 11.10 -13.89 3.89
C ALA A 29 11.01 -12.57 4.67
N GLY A 30 10.93 -11.44 3.96
CA GLY A 30 10.81 -10.12 4.58
C GLY A 30 9.51 -9.94 5.37
N ILE A 31 8.37 -10.39 4.84
CA ILE A 31 7.09 -10.35 5.56
C ILE A 31 7.18 -11.19 6.84
N ASN A 32 7.66 -12.43 6.71
CA ASN A 32 7.77 -13.34 7.85
C ASN A 32 8.69 -12.77 8.95
N GLU A 33 9.85 -12.24 8.58
CA GLU A 33 10.80 -11.64 9.52
C GLU A 33 10.21 -10.41 10.21
N PHE A 34 9.53 -9.50 9.46
CA PHE A 34 8.87 -8.34 10.04
C PHE A 34 7.77 -8.73 11.03
N ARG A 35 6.92 -9.70 10.65
CA ARG A 35 5.85 -10.20 11.51
C ARG A 35 6.36 -10.79 12.84
N ASN A 36 7.51 -11.44 12.78
CA ASN A 36 8.12 -12.04 13.98
C ASN A 36 8.80 -11.00 14.89
N LEU A 37 9.50 -10.01 14.31
CA LEU A 37 10.27 -9.02 15.07
C LEU A 37 9.42 -7.84 15.56
N TYR A 38 8.38 -7.44 14.79
CA TYR A 38 7.56 -6.25 15.05
C TYR A 38 6.07 -6.59 14.95
N PRO A 39 5.52 -7.37 15.91
CA PRO A 39 4.11 -7.79 15.87
C PRO A 39 3.12 -6.63 15.97
N GLU A 40 3.54 -5.46 16.47
CA GLU A 40 2.76 -4.24 16.58
C GLU A 40 2.63 -3.48 15.24
N ILE A 41 3.52 -3.74 14.26
CA ILE A 41 3.45 -3.12 12.93
C ILE A 41 2.57 -3.97 12.02
N LEU A 42 1.62 -3.33 11.35
CA LEU A 42 0.83 -3.96 10.29
C LEU A 42 1.69 -4.17 9.05
N VAL A 43 1.89 -5.43 8.68
CA VAL A 43 2.71 -5.80 7.51
C VAL A 43 1.81 -6.24 6.37
N GLY A 44 1.91 -5.57 5.24
CA GLY A 44 1.21 -5.92 4.01
C GLY A 44 2.14 -6.27 2.86
N ALA A 45 1.57 -6.93 1.86
CA ALA A 45 2.23 -7.25 0.62
C ALA A 45 1.75 -6.34 -0.51
N GLY A 46 2.68 -5.69 -1.21
CA GLY A 46 2.37 -4.83 -2.34
C GLY A 46 2.91 -5.34 -3.67
N THR A 47 2.44 -4.72 -4.75
CA THR A 47 2.80 -5.15 -6.11
C THR A 47 2.41 -6.60 -6.41
N ILE A 48 1.32 -7.07 -5.80
CA ILE A 48 0.75 -8.39 -6.04
C ILE A 48 0.03 -8.34 -7.39
N VAL A 49 0.44 -9.19 -8.33
CA VAL A 49 -0.06 -9.16 -9.72
C VAL A 49 -0.70 -10.48 -10.17
N ASN A 50 -0.77 -11.47 -9.29
CA ASN A 50 -1.48 -12.72 -9.55
C ASN A 50 -1.85 -13.43 -8.24
N ARG A 51 -2.72 -14.45 -8.36
CA ARG A 51 -3.23 -15.24 -7.23
C ARG A 51 -2.13 -16.01 -6.48
N GLU A 52 -1.10 -16.50 -7.17
CA GLU A 52 0.02 -17.24 -6.55
C GLU A 52 0.79 -16.34 -5.59
N GLN A 53 1.19 -15.13 -6.04
CA GLN A 53 1.85 -14.14 -5.18
C GLN A 53 0.98 -13.73 -3.99
N ALA A 54 -0.34 -13.60 -4.21
CA ALA A 54 -1.27 -13.29 -3.13
C ALA A 54 -1.29 -14.40 -2.07
N ASN A 55 -1.33 -15.68 -2.50
CA ASN A 55 -1.29 -16.82 -1.58
C ASN A 55 0.02 -16.86 -0.79
N ASP A 56 1.16 -16.74 -1.48
CA ASP A 56 2.49 -16.73 -0.84
C ASP A 56 2.61 -15.61 0.20
N ALA A 57 2.08 -14.44 -0.13
CA ALA A 57 2.08 -13.29 0.79
C ALA A 57 1.26 -13.57 2.06
N VAL A 58 0.06 -14.14 1.90
CA VAL A 58 -0.81 -14.48 3.04
C VAL A 58 -0.18 -15.58 3.90
N GLU A 59 0.40 -16.60 3.28
CA GLU A 59 1.09 -17.69 4.00
C GLU A 59 2.34 -17.18 4.74
N ALA A 60 3.01 -16.14 4.22
CA ALA A 60 4.09 -15.45 4.91
C ALA A 60 3.63 -14.58 6.09
N GLY A 61 2.32 -14.36 6.25
CA GLY A 61 1.73 -13.58 7.33
C GLY A 61 1.35 -12.15 6.96
N ALA A 62 1.22 -11.81 5.66
CA ALA A 62 0.71 -10.51 5.25
C ALA A 62 -0.72 -10.29 5.77
N GLN A 63 -0.97 -9.12 6.35
CA GLN A 63 -2.25 -8.75 6.96
C GLN A 63 -3.15 -7.96 6.00
N PHE A 64 -2.58 -7.45 4.92
CA PHE A 64 -3.29 -6.83 3.81
C PHE A 64 -2.52 -7.03 2.50
N ILE A 65 -3.25 -6.98 1.38
CA ILE A 65 -2.70 -7.15 0.03
C ILE A 65 -3.01 -5.89 -0.78
N ILE A 66 -2.00 -5.40 -1.50
CA ILE A 66 -2.13 -4.27 -2.40
C ILE A 66 -1.69 -4.71 -3.81
N SER A 67 -2.57 -4.58 -4.79
CA SER A 67 -2.29 -4.81 -6.20
C SER A 67 -2.19 -3.51 -6.99
N PRO A 68 -1.42 -3.46 -8.09
CA PRO A 68 -1.33 -2.26 -8.92
C PRO A 68 -2.58 -2.03 -9.79
N GLY A 69 -3.38 -3.05 -10.02
CA GLY A 69 -4.63 -3.02 -10.76
C GLY A 69 -5.73 -3.80 -10.04
N LEU A 70 -6.94 -3.78 -10.61
CA LEU A 70 -8.08 -4.53 -10.10
C LEU A 70 -8.06 -5.93 -10.71
N ASP A 71 -7.84 -6.94 -9.87
CA ASP A 71 -7.83 -8.35 -10.23
C ASP A 71 -8.74 -9.11 -9.27
N GLU A 72 -9.82 -9.70 -9.81
CA GLU A 72 -10.84 -10.38 -9.03
C GLU A 72 -10.30 -11.66 -8.38
N GLU A 73 -9.37 -12.39 -9.00
CA GLU A 73 -8.78 -13.60 -8.41
C GLU A 73 -7.94 -13.29 -7.16
N ILE A 74 -7.25 -12.15 -7.14
CA ILE A 74 -6.51 -11.67 -5.96
C ILE A 74 -7.50 -11.27 -4.86
N ILE A 75 -8.58 -10.58 -5.22
CA ILE A 75 -9.60 -10.13 -4.28
C ILE A 75 -10.32 -11.32 -3.66
N ASP A 76 -10.73 -12.29 -4.47
CA ASP A 76 -11.41 -13.51 -4.02
C ASP A 76 -10.52 -14.29 -3.05
N LEU A 77 -9.24 -14.46 -3.35
CA LEU A 77 -8.30 -15.10 -2.44
C LEU A 77 -8.21 -14.35 -1.10
N ALA A 78 -8.11 -13.02 -1.15
CA ALA A 78 -8.03 -12.22 0.07
C ALA A 78 -9.29 -12.40 0.94
N ILE A 79 -10.47 -12.43 0.32
CA ILE A 79 -11.75 -12.71 1.01
C ILE A 79 -11.74 -14.12 1.60
N GLU A 80 -11.36 -15.15 0.82
CA GLU A 80 -11.26 -16.55 1.28
C GLU A 80 -10.36 -16.69 2.51
N LYS A 81 -9.26 -15.94 2.55
CA LYS A 81 -8.26 -15.98 3.62
C LYS A 81 -8.54 -14.99 4.77
N GLY A 82 -9.58 -14.15 4.67
CA GLY A 82 -9.91 -13.12 5.67
C GLY A 82 -8.90 -11.98 5.75
N VAL A 83 -8.20 -11.67 4.65
CA VAL A 83 -7.19 -10.62 4.55
C VAL A 83 -7.76 -9.43 3.77
N VAL A 84 -7.41 -8.21 4.17
CA VAL A 84 -7.86 -7.00 3.48
C VAL A 84 -7.18 -6.88 2.12
N SER A 85 -7.98 -6.66 1.04
CA SER A 85 -7.48 -6.33 -0.29
C SER A 85 -7.69 -4.86 -0.61
N ILE A 86 -6.67 -4.19 -1.14
CA ILE A 86 -6.69 -2.80 -1.61
C ILE A 86 -6.27 -2.80 -3.09
N PRO A 87 -7.19 -3.10 -4.02
CA PRO A 87 -6.88 -3.19 -5.44
C PRO A 87 -6.60 -1.81 -6.05
N GLY A 88 -5.73 -1.80 -7.07
CA GLY A 88 -5.39 -0.62 -7.84
C GLY A 88 -6.50 -0.24 -8.83
N VAL A 89 -6.74 1.07 -8.95
CA VAL A 89 -7.66 1.68 -9.91
C VAL A 89 -7.04 2.96 -10.49
N ALA A 90 -7.41 3.29 -11.71
CA ALA A 90 -6.99 4.51 -12.38
C ALA A 90 -8.16 5.25 -13.07
N THR A 91 -9.29 4.59 -13.26
CA THR A 91 -10.44 5.10 -14.03
C THR A 91 -11.76 4.96 -13.28
N PRO A 92 -12.79 5.76 -13.62
CA PRO A 92 -14.14 5.60 -13.06
C PRO A 92 -14.72 4.20 -13.25
N THR A 93 -14.44 3.55 -14.39
CA THR A 93 -14.91 2.18 -14.66
C THR A 93 -14.34 1.17 -13.67
N GLU A 94 -13.06 1.28 -13.33
CA GLU A 94 -12.42 0.39 -12.35
C GLU A 94 -12.95 0.66 -10.94
N VAL A 95 -13.17 1.92 -10.57
CA VAL A 95 -13.81 2.28 -9.29
C VAL A 95 -15.22 1.68 -9.21
N GLN A 96 -16.00 1.78 -10.29
CA GLN A 96 -17.34 1.21 -10.35
C GLN A 96 -17.32 -0.32 -10.24
N LYS A 97 -16.35 -0.99 -10.87
CA LYS A 97 -16.15 -2.44 -10.73
C LYS A 97 -15.80 -2.82 -9.28
N ALA A 98 -14.86 -2.10 -8.65
CA ALA A 98 -14.51 -2.33 -7.25
C ALA A 98 -15.74 -2.24 -6.33
N LEU A 99 -16.55 -1.20 -6.49
CA LEU A 99 -17.81 -1.05 -5.76
C LEU A 99 -18.80 -2.21 -6.01
N GLY A 100 -18.91 -2.65 -7.26
CA GLY A 100 -19.80 -3.75 -7.65
C GLY A 100 -19.50 -5.07 -6.94
N ILE A 101 -18.24 -5.29 -6.55
CA ILE A 101 -17.78 -6.45 -5.77
C ILE A 101 -17.58 -6.14 -4.28
N GLY A 102 -18.10 -5.00 -3.80
CA GLY A 102 -18.09 -4.65 -2.37
C GLY A 102 -16.80 -4.00 -1.86
N ILE A 103 -15.83 -3.69 -2.72
CA ILE A 103 -14.57 -3.04 -2.33
C ILE A 103 -14.77 -1.52 -2.30
N LYS A 104 -14.54 -0.91 -1.13
CA LYS A 104 -14.64 0.55 -0.91
C LYS A 104 -13.30 1.24 -0.70
N ASN A 105 -12.24 0.50 -0.36
CA ASN A 105 -10.90 1.03 -0.20
C ASN A 105 -10.04 0.58 -1.37
N VAL A 106 -9.54 1.55 -2.15
CA VAL A 106 -8.79 1.27 -3.38
C VAL A 106 -7.49 2.06 -3.43
N LYS A 107 -6.49 1.51 -4.09
CA LYS A 107 -5.26 2.22 -4.41
C LYS A 107 -5.46 3.03 -5.69
N LEU A 108 -5.23 4.35 -5.67
CA LEU A 108 -5.13 5.12 -6.91
C LEU A 108 -3.69 5.09 -7.42
N PHE A 109 -3.47 4.48 -8.59
CA PHE A 109 -2.13 4.29 -9.15
C PHE A 109 -2.12 4.40 -10.69
N PRO A 110 -1.14 5.14 -11.25
CA PRO A 110 -0.12 6.00 -10.62
C PRO A 110 -0.63 7.43 -10.33
N ALA A 111 -0.78 7.80 -9.06
CA ALA A 111 -1.55 8.98 -8.65
C ALA A 111 -1.06 10.31 -9.24
N ALA A 112 0.24 10.62 -9.17
CA ALA A 112 0.76 11.89 -9.69
C ALA A 112 0.60 12.00 -11.21
N ALA A 113 0.82 10.92 -11.95
CA ALA A 113 0.69 10.89 -13.41
C ALA A 113 -0.76 11.06 -13.86
N LEU A 114 -1.74 10.66 -13.04
CA LEU A 114 -3.17 10.83 -13.33
C LEU A 114 -3.71 12.24 -13.03
N GLY A 115 -2.90 13.11 -12.41
CA GLY A 115 -3.32 14.47 -12.08
C GLY A 115 -3.36 14.80 -10.60
N GLY A 116 -2.82 13.92 -9.76
CA GLY A 116 -2.60 14.19 -8.34
C GLY A 116 -3.89 14.31 -7.52
N ALA A 117 -3.86 15.17 -6.48
CA ALA A 117 -5.00 15.39 -5.60
C ALA A 117 -6.23 15.94 -6.35
N GLY A 118 -6.03 16.74 -7.40
CA GLY A 118 -7.13 17.22 -8.24
C GLY A 118 -7.90 16.08 -8.92
N TYR A 119 -7.20 15.05 -9.37
CA TYR A 119 -7.85 13.88 -9.95
C TYR A 119 -8.65 13.08 -8.90
N ILE A 120 -8.12 12.92 -7.68
CA ILE A 120 -8.83 12.25 -6.58
C ILE A 120 -10.14 12.96 -6.27
N LYS A 121 -10.10 14.29 -6.18
CA LYS A 121 -11.30 15.09 -5.97
C LYS A 121 -12.33 14.90 -7.09
N ALA A 122 -11.89 14.89 -8.32
CA ALA A 122 -12.77 14.73 -9.48
C ALA A 122 -13.38 13.32 -9.55
N ILE A 123 -12.56 12.26 -9.44
CA ILE A 123 -13.03 10.87 -9.50
C ILE A 123 -13.87 10.49 -8.27
N GLY A 124 -13.53 11.03 -7.10
CA GLY A 124 -14.25 10.74 -5.86
C GLY A 124 -15.64 11.36 -5.78
N ALA A 125 -15.92 12.43 -6.53
CA ALA A 125 -17.19 13.12 -6.47
C ALA A 125 -18.43 12.22 -6.74
N PRO A 126 -18.45 11.39 -7.79
CA PRO A 126 -19.55 10.44 -8.02
C PRO A 126 -19.47 9.18 -7.13
N PHE A 127 -18.34 8.88 -6.52
CA PHE A 127 -18.09 7.67 -5.73
C PHE A 127 -17.81 8.00 -4.26
N TRP A 128 -18.73 8.70 -3.62
CA TRP A 128 -18.58 9.23 -2.25
C TRP A 128 -18.32 8.15 -1.18
N GLU A 129 -18.65 6.89 -1.45
CA GLU A 129 -18.38 5.75 -0.57
C GLU A 129 -16.95 5.22 -0.69
N VAL A 130 -16.23 5.58 -1.75
CA VAL A 130 -14.89 5.05 -2.02
C VAL A 130 -13.83 5.90 -1.35
N ARG A 131 -12.90 5.22 -0.70
CA ARG A 131 -11.72 5.83 -0.09
C ARG A 131 -10.48 5.41 -0.85
N PHE A 132 -9.61 6.37 -1.10
CA PHE A 132 -8.43 6.20 -1.92
C PHE A 132 -7.14 6.15 -1.09
N MET A 133 -6.21 5.30 -1.51
CA MET A 133 -4.81 5.30 -1.11
C MET A 133 -3.98 5.68 -2.33
N PRO A 134 -3.74 6.97 -2.59
CA PRO A 134 -2.88 7.40 -3.69
C PRO A 134 -1.46 6.87 -3.51
N THR A 135 -0.89 6.39 -4.63
CA THR A 135 0.47 5.85 -4.71
C THR A 135 1.07 6.19 -6.06
N GLY A 136 2.39 6.46 -6.07
CA GLY A 136 3.13 6.81 -7.29
C GLY A 136 3.29 8.31 -7.50
N GLY A 137 4.54 8.77 -7.36
CA GLY A 137 4.95 10.17 -7.46
C GLY A 137 4.63 11.03 -6.23
N ILE A 138 4.34 10.40 -5.09
CA ILE A 138 4.13 11.08 -3.82
C ILE A 138 5.48 11.23 -3.09
N ASN A 139 5.67 12.38 -2.46
CA ASN A 139 6.86 12.73 -1.69
C ASN A 139 6.51 13.77 -0.61
N SER A 140 7.50 14.17 0.19
CA SER A 140 7.31 15.15 1.29
C SER A 140 6.73 16.50 0.86
N ASN A 141 6.95 16.93 -0.39
CA ASN A 141 6.46 18.23 -0.87
C ASN A 141 4.98 18.21 -1.26
N ASN A 142 4.42 17.04 -1.61
CA ASN A 142 3.07 16.93 -2.14
C ASN A 142 2.11 16.04 -1.33
N VAL A 143 2.61 15.27 -0.36
CA VAL A 143 1.78 14.34 0.43
C VAL A 143 0.62 15.04 1.14
N MET A 144 0.85 16.25 1.64
CA MET A 144 -0.18 17.03 2.34
C MET A 144 -1.33 17.46 1.43
N ASP A 145 -1.11 17.61 0.13
CA ASP A 145 -2.19 17.92 -0.80
C ASP A 145 -3.14 16.73 -0.98
N TYR A 146 -2.61 15.52 -0.92
CA TYR A 146 -3.42 14.31 -0.94
C TYR A 146 -4.16 14.08 0.39
N LEU A 147 -3.47 14.24 1.52
CA LEU A 147 -4.05 13.98 2.85
C LEU A 147 -5.15 14.98 3.25
N LYS A 148 -5.24 16.14 2.60
CA LYS A 148 -6.35 17.09 2.79
C LYS A 148 -7.67 16.61 2.16
N GLU A 149 -7.62 15.69 1.20
CA GLU A 149 -8.82 15.18 0.56
C GLU A 149 -9.57 14.21 1.50
N GLN A 150 -10.85 14.47 1.74
CA GLN A 150 -11.66 13.73 2.73
C GLN A 150 -11.79 12.22 2.42
N ASN A 151 -11.70 11.88 1.14
CA ASN A 151 -11.79 10.50 0.66
C ASN A 151 -10.42 9.80 0.54
N VAL A 152 -9.33 10.40 1.07
CA VAL A 152 -8.02 9.78 1.20
C VAL A 152 -7.84 9.26 2.63
N PHE A 153 -7.54 7.96 2.78
CA PHE A 153 -7.32 7.36 4.10
C PHE A 153 -5.85 7.10 4.44
N ALA A 154 -4.99 7.02 3.41
CA ALA A 154 -3.54 6.86 3.54
C ALA A 154 -2.85 7.29 2.24
N CYS A 155 -1.55 7.52 2.28
CA CYS A 155 -0.72 7.71 1.09
C CYS A 155 0.39 6.67 1.07
N GLY A 156 0.61 6.04 -0.10
CA GLY A 156 1.70 5.10 -0.30
C GLY A 156 2.89 5.74 -1.02
N GLY A 157 4.09 5.53 -0.49
CA GLY A 157 5.29 6.03 -1.17
C GLY A 157 6.60 5.55 -0.52
N SER A 158 7.65 5.52 -1.33
CA SER A 158 8.97 5.06 -0.93
C SER A 158 9.88 6.15 -0.36
N TRP A 159 9.41 7.41 -0.33
CA TRP A 159 10.21 8.54 0.15
C TRP A 159 10.45 8.49 1.67
N LEU A 160 9.61 7.79 2.42
CA LEU A 160 9.74 7.60 3.87
C LEU A 160 10.94 6.71 4.22
N LEU A 161 11.33 5.82 3.30
CA LEU A 161 12.40 4.85 3.47
C LEU A 161 13.36 4.91 2.27
N PRO A 162 14.13 6.00 2.09
CA PRO A 162 15.07 6.11 0.98
C PRO A 162 16.16 5.05 1.09
N GLN A 163 16.45 4.34 -0.01
CA GLN A 163 17.46 3.27 -0.02
C GLN A 163 18.85 3.75 0.41
N THR A 164 19.19 5.01 0.10
CA THR A 164 20.46 5.63 0.50
C THR A 164 20.57 5.69 2.02
N ASP A 165 19.50 6.07 2.69
CA ASP A 165 19.49 6.27 4.14
C ASP A 165 19.41 4.95 4.89
N ILE A 166 18.67 3.96 4.34
CA ILE A 166 18.68 2.58 4.85
C ILE A 166 20.10 1.99 4.78
N ARG A 167 20.79 2.12 3.63
CA ARG A 167 22.17 1.60 3.48
C ARG A 167 23.18 2.34 4.35
N GLY A 168 23.01 3.64 4.53
CA GLY A 168 23.83 4.48 5.40
C GLY A 168 23.47 4.38 6.88
N ARG A 169 22.35 3.74 7.22
CA ARG A 169 21.76 3.69 8.58
C ARG A 169 21.58 5.09 9.19
N HIS A 170 21.09 6.02 8.37
CA HIS A 170 20.80 7.38 8.77
C HIS A 170 19.36 7.46 9.31
N SER A 171 19.15 7.11 10.59
CA SER A 171 17.81 7.08 11.21
C SER A 171 17.10 8.43 11.18
N ASP A 172 17.84 9.51 11.32
CA ASP A 172 17.28 10.89 11.37
C ASP A 172 16.74 11.39 10.03
N ALA A 173 17.08 10.70 8.92
CA ALA A 173 16.59 11.01 7.57
C ALA A 173 15.43 10.08 7.13
N VAL A 174 15.14 9.06 7.91
CA VAL A 174 14.06 8.10 7.69
C VAL A 174 12.88 8.53 8.57
N ILE A 175 11.83 9.09 7.93
CA ILE A 175 10.56 9.59 8.49
C ILE A 175 10.52 11.08 8.67
#